data_d70d014a4cc61cc648c521458f5eb464
#
_entry.id   d70d014a4cc61cc648c521458f5eb464
#
_cell.length_a   1.000
_cell.length_b   1.000
_cell.length_c   1.000
_cell.angle_alpha   90.00
_cell.angle_beta   90.00
_cell.angle_gamma   90.00
#
_symmetry.space_group_name_H-M   'P 1'
#
loop_
_entity.id
_entity.type
_entity.pdbx_description
1 polymer ?
#
loop_
_entity_poly.entity_id
_entity_poly.type
_entity_poly.pdbx_seq_one_letter_code
_entity_poly.pdbx_strand_id
1 'polypeptide(L)'
;MRRRGSGLSSTRWVSHRCRASSYVTSDGNILSVEKCCVGSMYEEDMWYSSIKGKEMEEDVHGPFWVIGGKGYNLSKHVLTPVAEPANEKEIRFNEAHTKIQKVMRNTLGSMKWRFRCLMQLGFANDESLDKKNNIIKACCVLHNLAKKFSVPPPPVAGKIEPLHPSKLRTVPAEIIPEALKARQEIIDVKFSSSFNGQDTSNQNT
;
A
#
# COMPACT_ATOMS: atom_id res chain seq x y z
N MET A 1 -25.04 11.08 -5.13
CA MET A 1 -24.33 9.79 -5.16
C MET A 1 -22.96 9.97 -4.47
N ARG A 2 -22.82 9.65 -3.18
CA ARG A 2 -21.55 9.82 -2.46
C ARG A 2 -20.64 8.64 -2.80
N ARG A 3 -19.62 8.86 -3.63
CA ARG A 3 -18.57 7.86 -3.86
C ARG A 3 -17.82 7.65 -2.54
N ARG A 4 -17.87 6.42 -2.02
CA ARG A 4 -17.03 6.00 -0.90
C ARG A 4 -15.59 6.09 -1.39
N GLY A 5 -14.80 6.98 -0.80
CA GLY A 5 -13.38 7.04 -1.08
C GLY A 5 -12.72 5.72 -0.65
N SER A 6 -12.41 4.86 -1.60
CA SER A 6 -11.62 3.66 -1.35
C SER A 6 -10.18 4.08 -1.14
N GLY A 7 -9.70 3.97 0.08
CA GLY A 7 -8.28 4.18 0.37
C GLY A 7 -7.45 3.14 -0.40
N LEU A 8 -6.55 3.59 -1.25
CA LEU A 8 -5.53 2.76 -1.88
C LEU A 8 -4.34 2.67 -0.93
N SER A 9 -3.75 1.51 -0.80
CA SER A 9 -2.48 1.35 -0.08
C SER A 9 -1.38 1.03 -1.07
N SER A 10 -0.29 1.79 -0.98
CA SER A 10 0.92 1.53 -1.75
C SER A 10 1.88 0.65 -0.97
N THR A 11 2.48 -0.29 -1.65
CA THR A 11 3.48 -1.19 -1.07
C THR A 11 4.59 -1.52 -2.03
N ARG A 12 5.65 -2.05 -1.45
CA ARG A 12 6.90 -2.38 -2.10
C ARG A 12 7.15 -3.88 -2.14
N TRP A 13 7.46 -4.39 -3.33
CA TRP A 13 8.19 -5.65 -3.49
C TRP A 13 9.65 -5.43 -3.17
N VAL A 14 10.17 -6.20 -2.24
CA VAL A 14 11.60 -6.15 -1.92
C VAL A 14 12.20 -7.52 -2.12
N SER A 15 13.09 -7.60 -3.08
CA SER A 15 14.25 -8.48 -2.97
C SER A 15 15.48 -7.59 -2.83
N HIS A 16 16.61 -8.13 -2.41
CA HIS A 16 17.84 -7.35 -2.25
C HIS A 16 18.26 -6.58 -3.50
N ARG A 17 17.76 -6.94 -4.69
CA ARG A 17 18.19 -6.40 -5.99
C ARG A 17 17.08 -5.85 -6.87
N CYS A 18 15.80 -6.06 -6.55
CA CYS A 18 14.69 -5.57 -7.34
C CYS A 18 13.56 -5.05 -6.43
N ARG A 19 13.03 -3.90 -6.75
CA ARG A 19 11.88 -3.29 -6.07
C ARG A 19 10.80 -2.97 -7.09
N ALA A 20 9.55 -3.21 -6.74
CA ALA A 20 8.39 -2.75 -7.51
C ALA A 20 7.35 -2.19 -6.53
N SER A 21 6.74 -1.08 -6.86
CA SER A 21 5.59 -0.57 -6.13
C SER A 21 4.32 -1.24 -6.65
N SER A 22 3.41 -1.55 -5.76
CA SER A 22 2.08 -2.03 -6.12
C SER A 22 1.02 -1.31 -5.30
N TYR A 23 -0.15 -1.13 -5.90
CA TYR A 23 -1.30 -0.49 -5.27
C TYR A 23 -2.35 -1.55 -4.97
N VAL A 24 -2.76 -1.61 -3.71
CA VAL A 24 -3.68 -2.63 -3.19
C VAL A 24 -4.90 -1.93 -2.60
N THR A 25 -6.09 -2.43 -2.90
CA THR A 25 -7.35 -1.94 -2.34
C THR A 25 -7.55 -2.44 -0.91
N SER A 26 -8.50 -1.87 -0.18
CA SER A 26 -8.84 -2.27 1.19
C SER A 26 -9.33 -3.72 1.30
N ASP A 27 -9.83 -4.30 0.21
CA ASP A 27 -10.23 -5.72 0.12
C ASP A 27 -9.09 -6.63 -0.39
N GLY A 28 -7.89 -6.09 -0.59
CA GLY A 28 -6.70 -6.85 -0.97
C GLY A 28 -6.63 -7.23 -2.45
N ASN A 29 -7.29 -6.52 -3.36
CA ASN A 29 -7.05 -6.66 -4.80
C ASN A 29 -5.87 -5.79 -5.22
N ILE A 30 -5.05 -6.30 -6.13
CA ILE A 30 -3.90 -5.57 -6.66
C ILE A 30 -4.36 -4.83 -7.91
N LEU A 31 -4.33 -3.49 -7.86
CA LEU A 31 -4.80 -2.64 -8.97
C LEU A 31 -3.71 -2.36 -9.99
N SER A 32 -2.50 -2.13 -9.53
CA SER A 32 -1.39 -1.78 -10.41
C SER A 32 -0.08 -2.28 -9.84
N VAL A 33 0.85 -2.55 -10.72
CA VAL A 33 2.26 -2.83 -10.42
C VAL A 33 3.10 -1.92 -11.30
N GLU A 34 3.88 -1.08 -10.65
CA GLU A 34 4.80 -0.18 -11.34
C GLU A 34 6.05 -0.92 -11.81
N LYS A 35 6.81 -0.28 -12.69
CA LYS A 35 8.04 -0.85 -13.23
C LYS A 35 9.03 -1.19 -12.11
N CYS A 36 9.69 -2.33 -12.24
CA CYS A 36 10.77 -2.72 -11.33
C CYS A 36 11.94 -1.73 -11.39
N CYS A 37 12.42 -1.37 -10.21
CA CYS A 37 13.58 -0.51 -10.01
C CYS A 37 14.71 -1.28 -9.30
N VAL A 38 15.92 -0.72 -9.35
CA VAL A 38 17.05 -1.27 -8.59
C VAL A 38 16.77 -1.22 -7.08
N GLY A 39 17.27 -2.23 -6.36
CA GLY A 39 16.94 -2.41 -4.93
C GLY A 39 17.43 -1.29 -3.99
N SER A 40 18.26 -0.35 -4.47
CA SER A 40 18.77 0.80 -3.70
C SER A 40 17.85 2.03 -3.72
N MET A 41 16.87 2.11 -4.64
CA MET A 41 15.98 3.27 -4.78
C MET A 41 15.11 3.46 -3.54
N TYR A 42 14.89 4.70 -3.10
CA TYR A 42 13.97 5.01 -2.01
C TYR A 42 12.51 4.88 -2.45
N GLU A 43 11.61 4.68 -1.49
CA GLU A 43 10.17 4.53 -1.77
C GLU A 43 9.57 5.79 -2.35
N GLU A 44 10.01 6.94 -1.87
CA GLU A 44 9.63 8.25 -2.36
C GLU A 44 10.04 8.46 -3.82
N ASP A 45 11.29 8.14 -4.17
CA ASP A 45 11.77 8.26 -5.55
C ASP A 45 10.99 7.32 -6.49
N MET A 46 10.60 6.13 -5.98
CA MET A 46 9.72 5.22 -6.71
C MET A 46 8.33 5.84 -6.94
N TRP A 47 7.78 6.56 -5.96
CA TRP A 47 6.49 7.25 -6.10
C TRP A 47 6.57 8.31 -7.21
N TYR A 48 7.47 9.27 -7.11
CA TYR A 48 7.59 10.35 -8.09
C TYR A 48 8.02 9.91 -9.48
N SER A 49 8.73 8.78 -9.61
CA SER A 49 9.08 8.20 -10.90
C SER A 49 7.99 7.32 -11.50
N SER A 50 6.99 6.89 -10.72
CA SER A 50 5.92 6.02 -11.17
C SER A 50 4.89 6.76 -12.02
N ILE A 51 4.23 6.06 -12.94
CA ILE A 51 3.15 6.62 -13.75
C ILE A 51 1.99 7.05 -12.84
N LYS A 52 1.59 6.17 -11.91
CA LYS A 52 0.49 6.44 -10.99
C LYS A 52 0.78 7.59 -10.03
N GLY A 53 2.01 7.69 -9.54
CA GLY A 53 2.43 8.82 -8.71
C GLY A 53 2.28 10.15 -9.47
N LYS A 54 2.76 10.21 -10.69
CA LYS A 54 2.63 11.41 -11.54
C LYS A 54 1.17 11.77 -11.83
N GLU A 55 0.36 10.80 -12.27
CA GLU A 55 -1.07 11.00 -12.53
C GLU A 55 -1.82 11.50 -11.29
N MET A 56 -1.42 11.08 -10.09
CA MET A 56 -2.03 11.53 -8.85
C MET A 56 -1.57 12.95 -8.46
N GLU A 57 -0.29 13.25 -8.60
CA GLU A 57 0.22 14.61 -8.33
C GLU A 57 -0.39 15.64 -9.30
N GLU A 58 -0.76 15.22 -10.52
CA GLU A 58 -1.46 16.02 -11.53
C GLU A 58 -3.00 16.04 -11.36
N ASP A 59 -3.54 15.47 -10.27
CA ASP A 59 -4.99 15.38 -9.98
C ASP A 59 -5.83 14.68 -11.09
N VAL A 60 -5.23 13.88 -11.96
CA VAL A 60 -5.88 13.22 -13.10
C VAL A 60 -7.07 12.34 -12.67
N HIS A 61 -6.97 11.73 -11.50
CA HIS A 61 -7.98 10.78 -10.98
C HIS A 61 -8.95 11.40 -9.97
N GLY A 62 -8.85 12.70 -9.69
CA GLY A 62 -9.65 13.39 -8.67
C GLY A 62 -9.17 13.09 -7.23
N PRO A 63 -10.00 13.30 -6.21
CA PRO A 63 -9.60 13.26 -4.81
C PRO A 63 -9.41 11.83 -4.29
N PHE A 64 -8.31 11.20 -4.65
CA PHE A 64 -7.88 9.91 -4.11
C PHE A 64 -6.64 10.07 -3.25
N TRP A 65 -6.51 9.18 -2.27
CA TRP A 65 -5.34 9.12 -1.39
C TRP A 65 -4.76 7.72 -1.38
N VAL A 66 -3.46 7.67 -1.27
CA VAL A 66 -2.69 6.45 -1.08
C VAL A 66 -2.21 6.39 0.37
N ILE A 67 -2.39 5.27 1.02
CA ILE A 67 -1.87 5.03 2.36
C ILE A 67 -0.44 4.55 2.23
N GLY A 68 0.50 5.45 2.47
CA GLY A 68 1.93 5.19 2.43
C GLY A 68 2.47 4.62 3.75
N GLY A 69 3.50 3.76 3.67
CA GLY A 69 4.25 3.31 4.85
C GLY A 69 5.27 4.35 5.32
N LYS A 70 6.09 3.98 6.32
CA LYS A 70 7.12 4.86 6.91
C LYS A 70 8.22 5.33 5.94
N GLY A 71 8.34 4.70 4.77
CA GLY A 71 9.32 5.08 3.75
C GLY A 71 8.83 6.13 2.74
N TYR A 72 7.59 6.57 2.88
CA TYR A 72 6.99 7.62 2.08
C TYR A 72 6.93 8.93 2.86
N ASN A 73 7.11 10.04 2.18
CA ASN A 73 6.82 11.35 2.74
C ASN A 73 5.32 11.63 2.66
N LEU A 74 4.83 12.45 3.59
CA LEU A 74 3.48 12.98 3.54
C LEU A 74 3.36 13.91 2.34
N SER A 75 2.38 13.67 1.46
CA SER A 75 2.04 14.59 0.37
C SER A 75 0.53 14.82 0.32
N LYS A 76 0.07 15.65 -0.58
CA LYS A 76 -1.36 15.88 -0.82
C LYS A 76 -2.10 14.57 -1.11
N HIS A 77 -1.43 13.61 -1.75
CA HIS A 77 -2.01 12.34 -2.18
C HIS A 77 -1.49 11.11 -1.43
N VAL A 78 -0.41 11.24 -0.66
CA VAL A 78 0.16 10.14 0.13
C VAL A 78 -0.02 10.42 1.62
N LEU A 79 -0.86 9.64 2.26
CA LEU A 79 -1.13 9.75 3.69
C LEU A 79 -0.21 8.82 4.48
N THR A 80 0.58 9.40 5.35
CA THR A 80 1.42 8.69 6.31
C THR A 80 0.85 8.82 7.73
N PRO A 81 1.20 7.93 8.68
CA PRO A 81 0.70 8.05 10.05
C PRO A 81 1.14 9.35 10.71
N VAL A 82 0.37 9.81 11.67
CA VAL A 82 0.76 10.90 12.57
C VAL A 82 1.82 10.35 13.51
N ALA A 83 2.99 10.99 13.57
CA ALA A 83 4.11 10.50 14.37
C ALA A 83 3.79 10.52 15.87
N GLU A 84 3.23 11.64 16.35
CA GLU A 84 2.84 11.87 17.74
C GLU A 84 1.36 12.30 17.77
N PRO A 85 0.43 11.31 17.86
CA PRO A 85 -1.00 11.65 17.87
C PRO A 85 -1.37 12.36 19.17
N ALA A 86 -1.90 13.58 19.06
CA ALA A 86 -2.25 14.44 20.17
C ALA A 86 -3.71 14.28 20.65
N ASN A 87 -4.57 13.64 19.86
CA ASN A 87 -5.98 13.51 20.15
C ASN A 87 -6.56 12.16 19.65
N GLU A 88 -7.75 11.86 20.12
CA GLU A 88 -8.46 10.61 19.82
C GLU A 88 -8.72 10.41 18.32
N LYS A 89 -8.95 11.46 17.53
CA LYS A 89 -9.15 11.36 16.08
C LYS A 89 -7.89 10.89 15.38
N GLU A 90 -6.74 11.40 15.77
CA GLU A 90 -5.44 11.01 15.21
C GLU A 90 -5.06 9.59 15.60
N ILE A 91 -5.40 9.18 16.83
CA ILE A 91 -5.21 7.79 17.27
C ILE A 91 -6.04 6.85 16.37
N ARG A 92 -7.32 7.12 16.16
CA ARG A 92 -8.20 6.33 15.28
C ARG A 92 -7.74 6.33 13.84
N PHE A 93 -7.23 7.45 13.34
CA PHE A 93 -6.61 7.52 12.01
C PHE A 93 -5.42 6.57 11.92
N ASN A 94 -4.51 6.59 12.88
CA ASN A 94 -3.35 5.70 12.91
C ASN A 94 -3.74 4.22 13.02
N GLU A 95 -4.78 3.90 13.75
CA GLU A 95 -5.35 2.54 13.82
C GLU A 95 -5.88 2.09 12.45
N ALA A 96 -6.68 2.95 11.78
CA ALA A 96 -7.19 2.68 10.45
C ALA A 96 -6.06 2.51 9.44
N HIS A 97 -5.06 3.40 9.49
CA HIS A 97 -3.85 3.30 8.69
C HIS A 97 -3.14 1.95 8.89
N THR A 98 -2.97 1.52 10.14
CA THR A 98 -2.35 0.24 10.50
C THR A 98 -3.16 -0.95 9.97
N LYS A 99 -4.49 -0.91 10.05
CA LYS A 99 -5.38 -1.95 9.50
C LYS A 99 -5.21 -2.08 7.99
N ILE A 100 -5.19 -0.98 7.25
CA ILE A 100 -4.98 -0.99 5.79
C ILE A 100 -3.58 -1.52 5.45
N GLN A 101 -2.55 -1.09 6.14
CA GLN A 101 -1.19 -1.59 5.94
C GLN A 101 -1.07 -3.10 6.25
N LYS A 102 -1.87 -3.62 7.17
CA LYS A 102 -1.96 -5.07 7.46
C LYS A 102 -2.59 -5.84 6.31
N VAL A 103 -3.69 -5.33 5.72
CA VAL A 103 -4.31 -5.93 4.53
C VAL A 103 -3.29 -6.05 3.40
N MET A 104 -2.58 -5.00 3.14
CA MET A 104 -1.55 -4.94 2.12
C MET A 104 -0.44 -5.98 2.35
N ARG A 105 0.13 -6.03 3.58
CA ARG A 105 1.16 -7.03 3.93
C ARG A 105 0.66 -8.46 3.77
N ASN A 106 -0.57 -8.73 4.18
CA ASN A 106 -1.19 -10.04 4.06
C ASN A 106 -1.40 -10.43 2.59
N THR A 107 -1.84 -9.50 1.75
CA THR A 107 -2.01 -9.70 0.31
C THR A 107 -0.68 -10.09 -0.35
N LEU A 108 0.38 -9.34 -0.09
CA LEU A 108 1.71 -9.64 -0.63
C LEU A 108 2.29 -10.93 -0.07
N GLY A 109 2.11 -11.19 1.22
CA GLY A 109 2.51 -12.45 1.84
C GLY A 109 1.82 -13.64 1.18
N SER A 110 0.50 -13.60 1.06
CA SER A 110 -0.30 -14.64 0.41
C SER A 110 0.13 -14.85 -1.05
N MET A 111 0.39 -13.77 -1.79
CA MET A 111 0.86 -13.87 -3.17
C MET A 111 2.25 -14.51 -3.27
N LYS A 112 3.20 -14.15 -2.41
CA LYS A 112 4.54 -14.77 -2.35
C LYS A 112 4.46 -16.27 -2.02
N TRP A 113 3.56 -16.66 -1.11
CA TRP A 113 3.35 -18.06 -0.78
C TRP A 113 2.70 -18.84 -1.93
N ARG A 114 1.78 -18.24 -2.65
CA ARG A 114 1.12 -18.84 -3.81
C ARG A 114 2.10 -19.01 -4.99
N PHE A 115 2.94 -18.02 -5.22
CA PHE A 115 3.90 -17.98 -6.33
C PHE A 115 5.33 -17.90 -5.80
N ARG A 116 5.89 -19.03 -5.42
CA ARG A 116 7.20 -19.13 -4.77
C ARG A 116 8.35 -18.59 -5.60
N CYS A 117 8.22 -18.56 -6.94
CA CYS A 117 9.18 -17.88 -7.83
C CYS A 117 9.44 -16.42 -7.42
N LEU A 118 8.44 -15.74 -6.84
CA LEU A 118 8.59 -14.36 -6.37
C LEU A 118 9.60 -14.21 -5.22
N MET A 119 9.84 -15.26 -4.44
CA MET A 119 10.85 -15.23 -3.38
C MET A 119 12.27 -15.33 -3.93
N GLN A 120 12.43 -15.88 -5.13
CA GLN A 120 13.73 -16.12 -5.77
C GLN A 120 14.13 -15.05 -6.79
N LEU A 121 13.22 -14.16 -7.19
CA LEU A 121 13.48 -13.13 -8.21
C LEU A 121 14.69 -12.22 -7.89
N GLY A 122 15.05 -12.10 -6.62
CA GLY A 122 16.19 -11.31 -6.19
C GLY A 122 17.54 -11.96 -6.40
N PHE A 123 17.58 -13.27 -6.56
CA PHE A 123 18.82 -14.05 -6.66
C PHE A 123 19.24 -14.33 -8.10
N ALA A 124 18.30 -14.22 -9.04
CA ALA A 124 18.60 -14.39 -10.47
C ALA A 124 19.41 -13.20 -10.99
N ASN A 125 20.73 -13.40 -11.15
CA ASN A 125 21.66 -12.33 -11.53
C ASN A 125 21.52 -11.91 -12.99
N ASP A 126 21.04 -12.79 -13.86
CA ASP A 126 21.09 -12.64 -15.32
C ASP A 126 19.75 -12.19 -15.94
N GLU A 127 18.70 -12.02 -15.13
CA GLU A 127 17.40 -11.61 -15.65
C GLU A 127 17.24 -10.10 -15.67
N SER A 128 16.79 -9.59 -16.82
CA SER A 128 16.48 -8.17 -16.97
C SER A 128 15.36 -7.73 -16.01
N LEU A 129 15.38 -6.46 -15.61
CA LEU A 129 14.32 -5.89 -14.77
C LEU A 129 12.94 -6.01 -15.42
N ASP A 130 12.86 -5.94 -16.75
CA ASP A 130 11.61 -6.07 -17.50
C ASP A 130 11.06 -7.50 -17.40
N LYS A 131 11.90 -8.53 -17.48
CA LYS A 131 11.48 -9.92 -17.28
C LYS A 131 10.95 -10.14 -15.85
N LYS A 132 11.65 -9.63 -14.84
CA LYS A 132 11.21 -9.67 -13.43
C LYS A 132 9.88 -8.95 -13.25
N ASN A 133 9.71 -7.79 -13.87
CA ASN A 133 8.48 -7.03 -13.84
C ASN A 133 7.30 -7.80 -14.44
N ASN A 134 7.50 -8.46 -15.58
CA ASN A 134 6.47 -9.27 -16.22
C ASN A 134 6.06 -10.48 -15.37
N ILE A 135 7.00 -11.13 -14.70
CA ILE A 135 6.71 -12.21 -13.75
C ILE A 135 5.86 -11.70 -12.59
N ILE A 136 6.23 -10.56 -12.00
CA ILE A 136 5.46 -9.96 -10.89
C ILE A 136 4.03 -9.62 -11.36
N LYS A 137 3.89 -8.96 -12.51
CA LYS A 137 2.59 -8.61 -13.09
C LYS A 137 1.71 -9.84 -13.32
N ALA A 138 2.25 -10.89 -13.93
CA ALA A 138 1.54 -12.15 -14.14
C ALA A 138 1.05 -12.77 -12.82
N CYS A 139 1.91 -12.81 -11.80
CA CYS A 139 1.54 -13.30 -10.47
C CYS A 139 0.44 -12.45 -9.81
N CYS A 140 0.45 -11.12 -10.00
CA CYS A 140 -0.59 -10.23 -9.49
C CYS A 140 -1.94 -10.50 -10.16
N VAL A 141 -1.97 -10.68 -11.48
CA VAL A 141 -3.19 -11.03 -12.21
C VAL A 141 -3.74 -12.37 -11.73
N LEU A 142 -2.89 -13.39 -11.64
CA LEU A 142 -3.27 -14.71 -11.15
C LEU A 142 -3.74 -14.70 -9.70
N HIS A 143 -3.15 -13.84 -8.85
CA HIS A 143 -3.61 -13.65 -7.47
C HIS A 143 -5.02 -13.07 -7.42
N ASN A 144 -5.31 -12.03 -8.20
CA ASN A 144 -6.63 -11.45 -8.30
C ASN A 144 -7.66 -12.45 -8.85
N LEU A 145 -7.30 -13.24 -9.85
CA LEU A 145 -8.14 -14.33 -10.36
C LEU A 145 -8.43 -15.37 -9.27
N ALA A 146 -7.42 -15.82 -8.54
CA ALA A 146 -7.60 -16.76 -7.45
C ALA A 146 -8.59 -16.21 -6.39
N LYS A 147 -8.50 -14.92 -6.05
CA LYS A 147 -9.48 -14.26 -5.17
C LYS A 147 -10.88 -14.24 -5.78
N LYS A 148 -11.00 -13.83 -7.04
CA LYS A 148 -12.29 -13.78 -7.75
C LYS A 148 -13.01 -15.13 -7.75
N PHE A 149 -12.28 -16.21 -7.90
CA PHE A 149 -12.82 -17.57 -7.89
C PHE A 149 -12.78 -18.25 -6.52
N SER A 150 -12.56 -17.47 -5.45
CA SER A 150 -12.54 -17.98 -4.06
C SER A 150 -11.57 -19.15 -3.84
N VAL A 151 -10.47 -19.19 -4.59
CA VAL A 151 -9.42 -20.19 -4.38
C VAL A 151 -8.74 -19.91 -3.04
N PRO A 152 -8.74 -20.89 -2.12
CA PRO A 152 -8.21 -20.66 -0.78
C PRO A 152 -6.74 -20.24 -0.83
N PRO A 153 -6.30 -19.37 0.10
CA PRO A 153 -4.90 -19.04 0.20
C PRO A 153 -4.09 -20.31 0.53
N PRO A 154 -2.84 -20.40 0.05
CA PRO A 154 -1.99 -21.53 0.41
C PRO A 154 -1.78 -21.55 1.93
N PRO A 155 -1.63 -22.75 2.53
CA PRO A 155 -1.33 -22.85 3.94
C PRO A 155 -0.02 -22.11 4.22
N VAL A 156 -0.06 -21.17 5.16
CA VAL A 156 1.12 -20.41 5.56
C VAL A 156 1.94 -21.30 6.50
N ALA A 157 2.91 -21.98 5.96
CA ALA A 157 3.89 -22.72 6.76
C ALA A 157 4.98 -21.74 7.20
N GLY A 158 4.83 -21.12 8.37
CA GLY A 158 5.85 -20.27 8.96
C GLY A 158 5.42 -18.81 9.15
N LYS A 159 6.25 -18.04 9.86
CA LYS A 159 6.06 -16.60 10.03
C LYS A 159 6.22 -15.92 8.67
N ILE A 160 5.25 -15.07 8.31
CA ILE A 160 5.44 -14.15 7.19
C ILE A 160 6.66 -13.29 7.56
N GLU A 161 7.75 -13.43 6.79
CA GLU A 161 8.91 -12.58 7.03
C GLU A 161 8.47 -11.13 7.04
N PRO A 162 8.88 -10.36 8.05
CA PRO A 162 8.61 -8.94 8.04
C PRO A 162 9.19 -8.37 6.74
N LEU A 163 8.41 -7.53 6.07
CA LEU A 163 8.93 -6.73 4.97
C LEU A 163 10.23 -6.08 5.46
N HIS A 164 11.31 -6.21 4.68
CA HIS A 164 12.56 -5.54 5.02
C HIS A 164 12.27 -4.10 5.43
N PRO A 165 12.90 -3.62 6.52
CA PRO A 165 12.65 -2.26 6.98
C PRO A 165 12.86 -1.29 5.81
N SER A 166 11.91 -0.38 5.67
CA SER A 166 12.02 0.71 4.71
C SER A 166 13.36 1.40 4.94
N LYS A 167 14.12 1.66 3.87
CA LYS A 167 15.24 2.57 4.00
C LYS A 167 14.64 3.95 4.25
N LEU A 168 14.68 4.39 5.50
CA LEU A 168 14.33 5.76 5.85
C LEU A 168 15.45 6.67 5.32
N ARG A 169 15.07 7.76 4.70
CA ARG A 169 16.02 8.84 4.46
C ARG A 169 16.48 9.38 5.83
N THR A 170 17.77 9.55 5.99
CA THR A 170 18.36 10.19 7.17
C THR A 170 18.08 11.69 7.23
N VAL A 171 17.68 12.28 6.12
CA VAL A 171 17.27 13.70 6.04
C VAL A 171 15.77 13.76 6.28
N PRO A 172 15.30 14.54 7.29
CA PRO A 172 13.88 14.77 7.47
C PRO A 172 13.27 15.31 6.19
N ALA A 173 12.16 14.73 5.76
CA ALA A 173 11.42 15.27 4.64
C ALA A 173 10.98 16.68 4.96
N GLU A 174 11.11 17.59 4.02
CA GLU A 174 10.49 18.91 4.14
C GLU A 174 8.98 18.72 4.30
N ILE A 175 8.48 19.14 5.45
CA ILE A 175 7.05 19.00 5.74
C ILE A 175 6.32 20.10 4.97
N ILE A 176 5.60 19.70 3.92
CA ILE A 176 4.80 20.60 3.10
C ILE A 176 3.55 20.97 3.89
N PRO A 177 3.34 22.27 4.26
CA PRO A 177 2.19 22.68 5.05
C PRO A 177 0.83 22.27 4.47
N GLU A 178 0.71 22.27 3.15
CA GLU A 178 -0.49 21.84 2.42
C GLU A 178 -0.79 20.35 2.63
N ALA A 179 0.24 19.52 2.70
CA ALA A 179 0.08 18.08 2.96
C ALA A 179 -0.40 17.80 4.38
N LEU A 180 0.11 18.55 5.37
CA LEU A 180 -0.38 18.49 6.74
C LEU A 180 -1.85 18.89 6.82
N LYS A 181 -2.23 19.99 6.16
CA LYS A 181 -3.59 20.49 6.13
C LYS A 181 -4.53 19.45 5.49
N ALA A 182 -4.15 18.88 4.34
CA ALA A 182 -4.93 17.85 3.66
C ALA A 182 -5.15 16.62 4.56
N ARG A 183 -4.11 16.12 5.24
CA ARG A 183 -4.25 15.02 6.20
C ARG A 183 -5.16 15.40 7.36
N GLN A 184 -5.01 16.59 7.93
CA GLN A 184 -5.84 17.03 9.04
C GLN A 184 -7.31 17.15 8.66
N GLU A 185 -7.64 17.69 7.50
CA GLU A 185 -9.01 17.74 6.97
C GLU A 185 -9.63 16.34 6.86
N ILE A 186 -8.87 15.35 6.39
CA ILE A 186 -9.33 13.97 6.33
C ILE A 186 -9.59 13.41 7.74
N ILE A 187 -8.69 13.67 8.68
CA ILE A 187 -8.83 13.25 10.08
C ILE A 187 -10.09 13.86 10.69
N ASP A 188 -10.28 15.14 10.51
CA ASP A 188 -11.42 15.85 11.09
C ASP A 188 -12.76 15.43 10.48
N VAL A 189 -12.81 15.18 9.19
CA VAL A 189 -14.06 14.77 8.51
C VAL A 189 -14.40 13.29 8.74
N LYS A 190 -13.38 12.40 8.70
CA LYS A 190 -13.63 10.95 8.70
C LYS A 190 -13.57 10.31 10.09
N PHE A 191 -12.90 10.94 11.05
CA PHE A 191 -12.69 10.41 12.40
C PHE A 191 -13.31 11.26 13.51
N SER A 192 -14.22 12.18 13.16
CA SER A 192 -15.07 12.85 14.13
C SER A 192 -15.97 11.86 14.86
N SER A 193 -16.31 12.12 16.12
CA SER A 193 -17.04 11.21 17.03
C SER A 193 -18.45 10.80 16.60
N SER A 194 -18.95 11.33 15.47
CA SER A 194 -20.30 11.09 14.96
C SER A 194 -20.44 9.83 14.08
N PHE A 195 -19.38 9.06 13.90
CA PHE A 195 -19.48 7.79 13.16
C PHE A 195 -19.68 6.62 14.13
N ASN A 196 -20.87 6.61 14.81
CA ASN A 196 -21.37 5.39 15.41
C ASN A 196 -21.68 4.41 14.29
N GLY A 197 -20.77 3.45 14.08
CA GLY A 197 -21.01 2.30 13.24
C GLY A 197 -22.22 1.54 13.78
N GLN A 198 -23.36 1.70 13.14
CA GLN A 198 -24.44 0.72 13.30
C GLN A 198 -23.95 -0.58 12.66
N ASP A 199 -23.42 -1.45 13.49
CA ASP A 199 -23.40 -2.88 13.22
C ASP A 199 -24.87 -3.33 13.09
N THR A 200 -25.33 -3.44 11.86
CA THR A 200 -26.56 -4.18 11.59
C THR A 200 -26.26 -5.66 11.75
N SER A 201 -26.32 -6.13 12.98
CA SER A 201 -26.58 -7.52 13.29
C SER A 201 -28.01 -7.82 12.82
N ASN A 202 -28.16 -8.31 11.59
CA ASN A 202 -29.38 -8.94 11.15
C ASN A 202 -29.47 -10.31 11.87
N GLN A 203 -30.21 -10.30 12.95
CA GLN A 203 -30.90 -11.50 13.44
C GLN A 203 -31.99 -11.81 12.42
N ASN A 204 -31.90 -12.92 11.75
CA ASN A 204 -33.05 -13.60 11.16
C ASN A 204 -33.24 -14.93 11.85
N THR A 205 -34.34 -14.98 12.53
CA THR A 205 -35.13 -16.14 12.94
C THR A 205 -35.41 -17.07 11.78
#